data_78fc4a62541c046ed0624c0c3df0a8a7
#
_entry.id   78fc4a62541c046ed0624c0c3df0a8a7
#
_cell.length_a   1.000
_cell.length_b   1.000
_cell.length_c   1.000
_cell.angle_alpha   90.00
_cell.angle_beta   90.00
_cell.angle_gamma   90.00
#
_symmetry.space_group_name_H-M   'P 1'
#
loop_
_entity.id
_entity.type
_entity.pdbx_description
1 polymer ?
#
loop_
_entity_poly.entity_id
_entity_poly.type
_entity_poly.pdbx_seq_one_letter_code
_entity_poly.pdbx_strand_id
1 'polypeptide(L)'
;MPKLRLSYRIGAGRLLACMVPVLIAASPGTARAATAASFTAIANQPLSFGTLVVSGSGSRTIAPDGTSTNNGVLPLGDSTSSPAQFTMTYTHASGLFIFYLLQIQVTMPSANSTTVNGVQGTVSNFTTDLPGLTTLQPGQTGTITTTCVTATCTIVFHVGGTLNITSGTRGAQMVFPVMLITSVTQVLG
;
A
#
# COMPACT_ATOMS: atom_id res chain seq x y z
N MET A 1 -61.70 -28.38 2.11
CA MET A 1 -62.45 -27.11 1.96
C MET A 1 -63.44 -27.00 3.06
N PRO A 2 -63.36 -26.13 3.98
CA PRO A 2 -64.43 -25.21 4.30
C PRO A 2 -63.88 -23.78 4.58
N LYS A 3 -64.66 -22.80 4.12
CA LYS A 3 -64.46 -21.38 4.32
C LYS A 3 -65.01 -20.99 5.71
N LEU A 4 -64.16 -20.43 6.57
CA LEU A 4 -64.60 -19.76 7.78
C LEU A 4 -64.87 -18.27 7.47
N ARG A 5 -66.15 -17.87 7.59
CA ARG A 5 -66.57 -16.45 7.59
C ARG A 5 -66.57 -15.96 9.06
N LEU A 6 -65.76 -15.00 9.34
CA LEU A 6 -65.81 -14.28 10.61
C LEU A 6 -66.57 -12.97 10.41
N SER A 7 -67.77 -12.88 10.99
CA SER A 7 -68.58 -11.68 10.98
C SER A 7 -68.22 -10.87 12.24
N TYR A 8 -67.65 -9.66 12.06
CA TYR A 8 -67.42 -8.73 13.19
C TYR A 8 -68.52 -7.68 13.20
N ARG A 9 -69.27 -7.62 14.32
CA ARG A 9 -70.30 -6.63 14.57
C ARG A 9 -69.67 -5.39 15.17
N ILE A 10 -69.87 -4.24 14.51
CA ILE A 10 -69.46 -2.92 14.99
C ILE A 10 -70.49 -2.41 16.01
N GLY A 11 -70.06 -2.28 17.25
CA GLY A 11 -70.80 -1.56 18.30
C GLY A 11 -70.45 -0.10 18.30
N ALA A 12 -71.45 0.77 18.07
CA ALA A 12 -71.29 2.20 18.12
C ALA A 12 -71.19 2.67 19.57
N GLY A 13 -69.99 3.10 19.99
CA GLY A 13 -69.79 3.80 21.26
C GLY A 13 -69.08 5.14 20.97
N ARG A 14 -69.81 6.25 21.08
CA ARG A 14 -69.27 7.62 21.00
C ARG A 14 -68.51 7.89 22.28
N LEU A 15 -67.17 7.99 22.21
CA LEU A 15 -66.33 8.62 23.19
C LEU A 15 -65.54 9.69 22.48
N LEU A 16 -65.90 10.95 22.75
CA LEU A 16 -65.06 12.12 22.40
C LEU A 16 -63.79 12.07 23.26
N ALA A 17 -62.69 11.63 22.69
CA ALA A 17 -61.36 11.83 23.29
C ALA A 17 -60.68 13.00 22.58
N CYS A 18 -60.51 14.09 23.29
CA CYS A 18 -59.64 15.19 22.88
C CYS A 18 -58.23 14.67 22.74
N MET A 19 -57.79 14.38 21.49
CA MET A 19 -56.38 14.18 21.21
C MET A 19 -55.68 15.52 21.08
N VAL A 20 -54.88 15.85 22.08
CA VAL A 20 -53.87 16.93 21.98
C VAL A 20 -52.71 16.37 21.11
N PRO A 21 -52.39 16.93 19.94
CA PRO A 21 -51.23 16.51 19.20
C PRO A 21 -49.98 17.01 19.94
N VAL A 22 -49.25 16.10 20.56
CA VAL A 22 -47.88 16.38 21.02
C VAL A 22 -47.00 16.46 19.78
N LEU A 23 -46.68 17.68 19.35
CA LEU A 23 -45.63 17.93 18.37
C LEU A 23 -44.28 17.58 19.00
N ILE A 24 -43.78 16.39 18.75
CA ILE A 24 -42.37 16.05 19.00
C ILE A 24 -41.55 16.73 17.92
N ALA A 25 -40.97 17.88 18.27
CA ALA A 25 -39.96 18.51 17.43
C ALA A 25 -38.70 17.60 17.41
N ALA A 26 -38.58 16.76 16.38
CA ALA A 26 -37.37 16.05 16.13
C ALA A 26 -36.30 17.07 15.73
N SER A 27 -35.41 17.40 16.66
CA SER A 27 -34.22 18.18 16.35
C SER A 27 -33.40 17.41 15.30
N PRO A 28 -33.04 18.01 14.16
CA PRO A 28 -32.14 17.38 13.22
C PRO A 28 -30.78 17.25 13.93
N GLY A 29 -30.51 16.07 14.48
CA GLY A 29 -29.19 15.74 14.95
C GLY A 29 -28.26 15.85 13.73
N THR A 30 -27.30 16.76 13.78
CA THR A 30 -26.24 16.83 12.79
C THR A 30 -25.48 15.51 12.83
N ALA A 31 -25.79 14.60 11.89
CA ALA A 31 -25.02 13.39 11.69
C ALA A 31 -23.60 13.82 11.35
N ARG A 32 -22.71 13.70 12.33
CA ARG A 32 -21.27 13.92 12.12
C ARG A 32 -20.81 12.80 11.21
N ALA A 33 -20.40 13.13 9.99
CA ALA A 33 -19.84 12.16 9.07
C ALA A 33 -18.62 11.51 9.76
N ALA A 34 -18.71 10.22 10.03
CA ALA A 34 -17.57 9.47 10.54
C ALA A 34 -16.49 9.46 9.43
N THR A 35 -15.30 9.93 9.75
CA THR A 35 -14.17 9.86 8.84
C THR A 35 -13.80 8.39 8.68
N ALA A 36 -13.87 7.88 7.45
CA ALA A 36 -13.47 6.50 7.17
C ALA A 36 -11.95 6.34 7.31
N ALA A 37 -11.49 5.17 7.74
CA ALA A 37 -10.08 4.84 7.71
C ALA A 37 -9.57 4.87 6.26
N SER A 38 -8.36 5.39 6.06
CA SER A 38 -7.74 5.47 4.74
C SER A 38 -6.32 4.92 4.77
N PHE A 39 -5.91 4.31 3.67
CA PHE A 39 -4.55 3.83 3.46
C PHE A 39 -4.07 4.26 2.08
N THR A 40 -2.86 4.80 2.03
CA THR A 40 -2.19 5.19 0.79
C THR A 40 -0.77 4.66 0.78
N ALA A 41 -0.28 4.27 -0.40
CA ALA A 41 1.12 3.93 -0.64
C ALA A 41 1.59 4.71 -1.87
N ILE A 42 2.67 5.45 -1.72
CA ILE A 42 3.21 6.34 -2.75
C ILE A 42 4.65 5.93 -3.02
N ALA A 43 5.00 5.75 -4.30
CA ALA A 43 6.38 5.62 -4.75
C ALA A 43 6.97 7.03 -4.90
N ASN A 44 7.89 7.39 -4.04
CA ASN A 44 8.54 8.71 -4.05
C ASN A 44 9.72 8.76 -5.02
N GLN A 45 10.42 7.64 -5.17
CA GLN A 45 11.64 7.54 -5.97
C GLN A 45 11.76 6.15 -6.61
N PRO A 46 12.14 6.06 -7.90
CA PRO A 46 12.41 4.79 -8.56
C PRO A 46 13.77 4.20 -8.13
N LEU A 47 13.94 2.89 -8.32
CA LEU A 47 15.23 2.22 -8.18
C LEU A 47 16.13 2.61 -9.36
N SER A 48 17.24 3.30 -9.08
CA SER A 48 18.19 3.76 -10.08
C SER A 48 19.53 3.07 -9.91
N PHE A 49 19.98 2.38 -10.95
CA PHE A 49 21.32 1.80 -11.00
C PHE A 49 22.37 2.77 -11.55
N GLY A 50 21.95 3.98 -11.95
CA GLY A 50 22.84 4.97 -12.57
C GLY A 50 23.22 4.60 -13.99
N THR A 51 24.23 5.28 -14.52
CA THR A 51 24.79 5.00 -15.85
C THR A 51 25.92 3.99 -15.73
N LEU A 52 25.83 2.91 -16.50
CA LEU A 52 26.78 1.80 -16.47
C LEU A 52 27.42 1.62 -17.85
N VAL A 53 28.71 1.29 -17.86
CA VAL A 53 29.39 0.72 -19.03
C VAL A 53 29.55 -0.76 -18.80
N VAL A 54 29.17 -1.53 -19.83
CA VAL A 54 29.20 -2.99 -19.82
C VAL A 54 29.97 -3.47 -20.99
N SER A 55 30.90 -4.39 -20.77
CA SER A 55 31.69 -5.05 -21.82
C SER A 55 31.29 -6.51 -22.07
N GLY A 56 30.05 -6.85 -21.70
CA GLY A 56 29.52 -8.22 -21.81
C GLY A 56 28.36 -8.43 -20.84
N SER A 57 28.51 -9.35 -19.90
CA SER A 57 27.58 -9.59 -18.82
C SER A 57 28.12 -9.07 -17.48
N GLY A 58 27.23 -8.82 -16.52
CA GLY A 58 27.64 -8.37 -15.19
C GLY A 58 26.45 -8.06 -14.31
N SER A 59 26.71 -7.57 -13.11
CA SER A 59 25.66 -7.19 -12.18
C SER A 59 26.04 -5.97 -11.35
N ARG A 60 25.01 -5.24 -10.91
CA ARG A 60 25.10 -4.19 -9.91
C ARG A 60 24.00 -4.35 -8.89
N THR A 61 24.37 -4.35 -7.62
CA THR A 61 23.42 -4.38 -6.51
C THR A 61 23.36 -3.01 -5.84
N ILE A 62 22.16 -2.54 -5.56
CA ILE A 62 21.86 -1.37 -4.72
C ILE A 62 21.15 -1.89 -3.49
N ALA A 63 21.71 -1.65 -2.31
CA ALA A 63 21.07 -2.00 -1.05
C ALA A 63 20.06 -0.91 -0.64
N PRO A 64 19.11 -1.20 0.29
CA PRO A 64 18.15 -0.22 0.78
C PRO A 64 18.79 1.02 1.41
N ASP A 65 19.97 0.91 2.00
CA ASP A 65 20.75 2.01 2.56
C ASP A 65 21.50 2.86 1.52
N GLY A 66 21.34 2.54 0.22
CA GLY A 66 21.99 3.23 -0.90
C GLY A 66 23.41 2.74 -1.21
N THR A 67 23.97 1.81 -0.43
CA THR A 67 25.26 1.21 -0.76
C THR A 67 25.18 0.40 -2.05
N SER A 68 26.25 0.39 -2.83
CA SER A 68 26.28 -0.32 -4.11
C SER A 68 27.50 -1.21 -4.27
N THR A 69 27.29 -2.38 -4.90
CA THR A 69 28.35 -3.31 -5.30
C THR A 69 28.26 -3.62 -6.77
N ASN A 70 29.42 -3.78 -7.42
CA ASN A 70 29.52 -4.02 -8.86
C ASN A 70 30.28 -5.32 -9.14
N ASN A 71 29.84 -6.05 -10.15
CA ASN A 71 30.54 -7.22 -10.67
C ASN A 71 30.45 -7.21 -12.20
N GLY A 72 31.59 -7.04 -12.89
CA GLY A 72 31.64 -6.99 -14.35
C GLY A 72 30.99 -5.78 -15.01
N VAL A 73 30.55 -4.79 -14.25
CA VAL A 73 30.01 -3.51 -14.73
C VAL A 73 30.82 -2.35 -14.15
N LEU A 74 30.98 -1.28 -14.93
CA LEU A 74 31.68 -0.08 -14.52
C LEU A 74 30.71 1.09 -14.44
N PRO A 75 30.45 1.68 -13.23
CA PRO A 75 29.65 2.88 -13.13
C PRO A 75 30.40 4.08 -13.72
N LEU A 76 29.70 4.91 -14.48
CA LEU A 76 30.25 6.20 -14.94
C LEU A 76 30.11 7.25 -13.85
N GLY A 77 31.19 7.99 -13.59
CA GLY A 77 31.53 8.86 -12.48
C GLY A 77 30.37 9.59 -11.76
N ASP A 78 29.60 10.41 -12.45
CA ASP A 78 28.57 11.26 -11.81
C ASP A 78 27.16 10.65 -11.82
N SER A 79 27.02 9.37 -12.13
CA SER A 79 25.72 8.73 -12.19
C SER A 79 25.22 8.37 -10.79
N THR A 80 24.18 9.06 -10.35
CA THR A 80 23.52 8.78 -9.06
C THR A 80 22.77 7.43 -9.13
N SER A 81 23.22 6.49 -8.31
CA SER A 81 22.42 5.30 -8.01
C SER A 81 21.65 5.52 -6.72
N SER A 82 20.45 5.00 -6.66
CA SER A 82 19.60 5.15 -5.48
C SER A 82 18.61 3.99 -5.34
N PRO A 83 18.29 3.57 -4.10
CA PRO A 83 17.19 2.65 -3.87
C PRO A 83 15.86 3.30 -4.25
N ALA A 84 14.84 2.51 -4.52
CA ALA A 84 13.48 3.01 -4.60
C ALA A 84 13.01 3.42 -3.20
N GLN A 85 12.23 4.51 -3.10
CA GLN A 85 11.65 4.96 -1.84
C GLN A 85 10.13 4.95 -1.91
N PHE A 86 9.52 4.46 -0.85
CA PHE A 86 8.07 4.41 -0.69
C PHE A 86 7.64 5.03 0.62
N THR A 87 6.45 5.62 0.60
CA THR A 87 5.76 6.08 1.81
C THR A 87 4.39 5.43 1.89
N MET A 88 4.15 4.72 2.97
CA MET A 88 2.82 4.20 3.33
C MET A 88 2.24 5.07 4.43
N THR A 89 1.00 5.51 4.28
CA THR A 89 0.29 6.30 5.27
C THR A 89 -1.07 5.68 5.56
N TYR A 90 -1.33 5.38 6.80
CA TYR A 90 -2.62 4.94 7.31
C TYR A 90 -3.20 6.01 8.21
N THR A 91 -4.44 6.40 7.97
CA THR A 91 -5.21 7.30 8.84
C THR A 91 -6.39 6.53 9.41
N HIS A 92 -6.44 6.45 10.72
CA HIS A 92 -7.52 5.77 11.43
C HIS A 92 -8.83 6.56 11.33
N ALA A 93 -9.95 5.85 11.23
CA ALA A 93 -11.27 6.46 11.36
C ALA A 93 -11.41 7.09 12.75
N SER A 94 -11.94 8.31 12.81
CA SER A 94 -12.07 9.08 14.05
C SER A 94 -12.61 8.26 15.23
N GLY A 95 -11.80 8.10 16.27
CA GLY A 95 -12.11 7.40 17.50
C GLY A 95 -11.13 7.77 18.61
N LEU A 96 -11.46 7.43 19.84
CA LEU A 96 -10.67 7.75 21.04
C LEU A 96 -9.42 6.86 21.22
N PHE A 97 -9.14 5.97 20.26
CA PHE A 97 -8.04 5.02 20.36
C PHE A 97 -6.73 5.63 19.86
N ILE A 98 -5.76 5.64 20.75
CA ILE A 98 -4.40 6.13 20.52
C ILE A 98 -3.43 4.96 20.20
N PHE A 99 -3.93 3.73 20.16
CA PHE A 99 -3.12 2.56 19.99
C PHE A 99 -3.83 1.55 19.09
N TYR A 100 -3.21 1.17 17.99
CA TYR A 100 -3.72 0.12 17.12
C TYR A 100 -2.58 -0.64 16.42
N LEU A 101 -2.87 -1.89 16.10
CA LEU A 101 -1.96 -2.80 15.42
C LEU A 101 -2.38 -2.93 13.97
N LEU A 102 -1.48 -2.60 13.05
CA LEU A 102 -1.68 -2.74 11.62
C LEU A 102 -0.91 -3.95 11.09
N GLN A 103 -1.58 -4.76 10.31
CA GLN A 103 -0.96 -5.76 9.47
C GLN A 103 -0.94 -5.22 8.03
N ILE A 104 0.25 -5.05 7.48
CA ILE A 104 0.44 -4.52 6.13
C ILE A 104 1.01 -5.64 5.27
N GLN A 105 0.35 -5.91 4.17
CA GLN A 105 0.82 -6.83 3.14
C GLN A 105 1.49 -6.04 2.03
N VAL A 106 2.67 -6.48 1.63
CA VAL A 106 3.45 -5.89 0.55
C VAL A 106 3.76 -6.97 -0.47
N THR A 107 3.32 -6.76 -1.69
CA THR A 107 3.52 -7.71 -2.80
C THR A 107 4.26 -7.01 -3.93
N MET A 108 5.31 -7.66 -4.43
CA MET A 108 5.97 -7.28 -5.67
C MET A 108 5.41 -8.16 -6.81
N PRO A 109 4.65 -7.60 -7.76
CA PRO A 109 3.91 -8.42 -8.73
C PRO A 109 4.81 -9.17 -9.72
N SER A 110 5.92 -8.57 -10.14
CA SER A 110 6.82 -9.18 -11.15
C SER A 110 8.26 -8.67 -11.05
N ALA A 111 9.19 -9.42 -11.59
CA ALA A 111 10.52 -8.93 -11.88
C ALA A 111 10.46 -7.93 -13.05
N ASN A 112 11.28 -6.88 -12.96
CA ASN A 112 11.38 -5.89 -14.02
C ASN A 112 12.57 -6.20 -14.94
N SER A 113 12.31 -6.24 -16.24
CA SER A 113 13.33 -6.32 -17.26
C SER A 113 13.20 -5.13 -18.21
N THR A 114 14.33 -4.65 -18.72
CA THR A 114 14.36 -3.56 -19.69
C THR A 114 15.54 -3.72 -20.65
N THR A 115 15.41 -3.10 -21.81
CA THR A 115 16.51 -3.00 -22.78
C THR A 115 16.73 -1.53 -23.10
N VAL A 116 17.93 -1.05 -22.84
CA VAL A 116 18.34 0.34 -23.09
C VAL A 116 19.60 0.33 -23.94
N ASN A 117 19.57 0.99 -25.10
CA ASN A 117 20.69 1.07 -26.03
C ASN A 117 21.29 -0.32 -26.42
N GLY A 118 20.44 -1.36 -26.48
CA GLY A 118 20.88 -2.74 -26.74
C GLY A 118 21.47 -3.46 -25.53
N VAL A 119 21.50 -2.83 -24.36
CA VAL A 119 21.87 -3.48 -23.09
C VAL A 119 20.61 -4.02 -22.45
N GLN A 120 20.55 -5.34 -22.26
CA GLN A 120 19.44 -6.00 -21.59
C GLN A 120 19.75 -6.22 -20.13
N GLY A 121 18.86 -5.72 -19.26
CA GLY A 121 18.97 -5.85 -17.83
C GLY A 121 17.69 -6.38 -17.20
N THR A 122 17.85 -7.21 -16.16
CA THR A 122 16.73 -7.72 -15.33
C THR A 122 17.06 -7.49 -13.88
N VAL A 123 16.11 -6.93 -13.14
CA VAL A 123 16.26 -6.71 -11.69
C VAL A 123 15.69 -7.92 -10.95
N SER A 124 16.47 -8.42 -9.99
CA SER A 124 16.12 -9.54 -9.12
C SER A 124 16.61 -9.27 -7.69
N ASN A 125 16.40 -10.21 -6.79
CA ASN A 125 16.89 -10.17 -5.40
C ASN A 125 16.58 -8.85 -4.71
N PHE A 126 15.32 -8.46 -4.72
CA PHE A 126 14.89 -7.25 -4.05
C PHE A 126 15.03 -7.36 -2.55
N THR A 127 15.61 -6.34 -1.93
CA THR A 127 15.80 -6.21 -0.49
C THR A 127 15.12 -4.94 0.01
N THR A 128 14.76 -4.91 1.29
CA THR A 128 14.08 -3.76 1.89
C THR A 128 14.54 -3.55 3.33
N ASP A 129 14.42 -2.32 3.81
CA ASP A 129 14.68 -1.92 5.20
C ASP A 129 13.41 -2.00 6.07
N LEU A 130 12.30 -2.55 5.55
CA LEU A 130 11.09 -2.76 6.36
C LEU A 130 11.35 -3.73 7.52
N PRO A 131 11.04 -3.35 8.75
CA PRO A 131 11.17 -4.25 9.90
C PRO A 131 10.36 -5.55 9.72
N GLY A 132 11.04 -6.69 9.82
CA GLY A 132 10.41 -8.01 9.65
C GLY A 132 10.24 -8.48 8.21
N LEU A 133 10.64 -7.67 7.21
CA LEU A 133 10.57 -8.03 5.80
C LEU A 133 11.84 -7.52 5.08
N THR A 134 12.90 -8.28 5.08
CA THR A 134 14.20 -7.89 4.51
C THR A 134 14.34 -8.23 3.03
N THR A 135 13.49 -9.11 2.50
CA THR A 135 13.52 -9.54 1.09
C THR A 135 12.13 -9.52 0.49
N LEU A 136 12.05 -9.13 -0.77
CA LEU A 136 10.83 -9.12 -1.58
C LEU A 136 11.07 -9.93 -2.85
N GLN A 137 10.45 -11.08 -2.97
CA GLN A 137 10.55 -11.87 -4.20
C GLN A 137 9.37 -11.56 -5.12
N PRO A 138 9.60 -11.46 -6.44
CA PRO A 138 8.52 -11.28 -7.40
C PRO A 138 7.45 -12.36 -7.27
N GLY A 139 6.19 -11.96 -7.24
CA GLY A 139 5.03 -12.84 -7.06
C GLY A 139 4.76 -13.27 -5.61
N GLN A 140 5.59 -12.89 -4.65
CA GLN A 140 5.38 -13.19 -3.23
C GLN A 140 4.84 -12.00 -2.46
N THR A 141 4.02 -12.28 -1.45
CA THR A 141 3.51 -11.30 -0.51
C THR A 141 4.25 -11.43 0.81
N GLY A 142 4.91 -10.37 1.22
CA GLY A 142 5.44 -10.21 2.57
C GLY A 142 4.42 -9.55 3.48
N THR A 143 4.45 -9.86 4.76
CA THR A 143 3.57 -9.28 5.77
C THR A 143 4.41 -8.66 6.88
N ILE A 144 4.12 -7.42 7.22
CA ILE A 144 4.70 -6.74 8.38
C ILE A 144 3.59 -6.37 9.36
N THR A 145 3.95 -6.29 10.62
CA THR A 145 3.06 -5.83 11.68
C THR A 145 3.69 -4.62 12.34
N THR A 146 2.92 -3.54 12.46
CA THR A 146 3.39 -2.30 13.08
C THR A 146 2.37 -1.75 14.04
N THR A 147 2.86 -1.15 15.12
CA THR A 147 2.06 -0.47 16.12
C THR A 147 2.00 1.01 15.81
N CYS A 148 0.80 1.58 15.86
CA CYS A 148 0.58 3.00 15.69
C CYS A 148 -0.06 3.58 16.95
N VAL A 149 0.49 4.70 17.40
CA VAL A 149 0.06 5.40 18.63
C VAL A 149 -0.54 6.78 18.34
N THR A 150 -0.78 7.07 17.07
CA THR A 150 -1.35 8.34 16.59
C THR A 150 -2.43 8.08 15.55
N ALA A 151 -3.33 9.03 15.34
CA ALA A 151 -4.40 8.90 14.34
C ALA A 151 -3.88 8.67 12.92
N THR A 152 -2.67 9.15 12.62
CA THR A 152 -2.00 8.90 11.32
C THR A 152 -0.67 8.22 11.56
N CYS A 153 -0.44 7.13 10.87
CA CYS A 153 0.79 6.33 10.92
C CYS A 153 1.46 6.38 9.55
N THR A 154 2.71 6.82 9.53
CA THR A 154 3.49 6.92 8.30
C THR A 154 4.73 6.04 8.40
N ILE A 155 4.96 5.22 7.39
CA ILE A 155 6.12 4.35 7.26
C ILE A 155 6.83 4.71 5.96
N VAL A 156 8.08 5.11 6.06
CA VAL A 156 8.97 5.33 4.92
C VAL A 156 9.94 4.16 4.87
N PHE A 157 10.13 3.60 3.69
CA PHE A 157 11.05 2.49 3.49
C PHE A 157 11.68 2.51 2.10
N HIS A 158 12.77 1.78 1.97
CA HIS A 158 13.53 1.69 0.75
C HIS A 158 13.56 0.26 0.22
N VAL A 159 13.63 0.16 -1.10
CA VAL A 159 13.76 -1.11 -1.81
C VAL A 159 15.00 -1.05 -2.70
N GLY A 160 15.94 -1.92 -2.38
CA GLY A 160 17.11 -2.20 -3.22
C GLY A 160 16.87 -3.40 -4.13
N GLY A 161 17.88 -3.75 -4.93
CA GLY A 161 17.80 -4.90 -5.80
C GLY A 161 19.10 -5.14 -6.56
N THR A 162 19.18 -6.27 -7.24
CA THR A 162 20.32 -6.64 -8.08
C THR A 162 19.92 -6.57 -9.55
N LEU A 163 20.55 -5.67 -10.30
CA LEU A 163 20.48 -5.62 -11.74
C LEU A 163 21.45 -6.66 -12.32
N ASN A 164 20.93 -7.58 -13.09
CA ASN A 164 21.71 -8.53 -13.88
C ASN A 164 21.68 -8.12 -15.34
N ILE A 165 22.84 -7.92 -15.94
CA ILE A 165 23.02 -7.59 -17.35
C ILE A 165 23.45 -8.84 -18.07
N THR A 166 22.69 -9.26 -19.07
CA THR A 166 22.93 -10.49 -19.83
C THR A 166 23.69 -10.25 -21.12
N SER A 167 23.55 -9.06 -21.70
CA SER A 167 24.27 -8.69 -22.93
C SER A 167 24.35 -7.17 -23.06
N GLY A 168 25.46 -6.68 -23.60
CA GLY A 168 25.64 -5.27 -23.90
C GLY A 168 27.12 -4.95 -24.09
N THR A 169 27.40 -4.03 -25.01
CA THR A 169 28.75 -3.50 -25.27
C THR A 169 28.76 -1.98 -25.26
N ARG A 170 27.79 -1.37 -24.62
CA ARG A 170 27.58 0.08 -24.62
C ARG A 170 27.27 0.59 -23.21
N GLY A 171 27.30 1.91 -23.07
CA GLY A 171 26.79 2.57 -21.88
C GLY A 171 25.27 2.65 -21.88
N ALA A 172 24.65 2.37 -20.75
CA ALA A 172 23.22 2.50 -20.56
C ALA A 172 22.91 3.07 -19.19
N GLN A 173 21.94 4.00 -19.12
CA GLN A 173 21.36 4.43 -17.86
C GLN A 173 20.20 3.50 -17.52
N MET A 174 20.29 2.85 -16.39
CA MET A 174 19.31 1.86 -15.94
C MET A 174 18.51 2.38 -14.76
N VAL A 175 17.23 2.70 -15.03
CA VAL A 175 16.25 3.12 -14.04
C VAL A 175 15.04 2.20 -14.13
N PHE A 176 14.58 1.69 -12.99
CA PHE A 176 13.45 0.77 -12.93
C PHE A 176 12.34 1.34 -12.04
N PRO A 177 11.14 1.54 -12.58
CA PRO A 177 9.98 1.81 -11.74
C PRO A 177 9.63 0.53 -10.98
N VAL A 178 9.89 0.52 -9.67
CA VAL A 178 9.44 -0.57 -8.80
C VAL A 178 7.98 -0.34 -8.50
N MET A 179 7.15 -1.34 -8.82
CA MET A 179 5.73 -1.32 -8.49
C MET A 179 5.49 -2.24 -7.29
N LEU A 180 4.78 -1.75 -6.29
CA LEU A 180 4.34 -2.54 -5.15
C LEU A 180 2.81 -2.49 -5.06
N ILE A 181 2.22 -3.65 -4.74
CA ILE A 181 0.82 -3.75 -4.34
C ILE A 181 0.81 -3.84 -2.82
N THR A 182 0.10 -2.95 -2.18
CA THR A 182 0.03 -2.89 -0.72
C THR A 182 -1.42 -2.93 -0.26
N SER A 183 -1.67 -3.61 0.85
CA SER A 183 -2.95 -3.62 1.55
C SER A 183 -2.72 -3.55 3.05
N VAL A 184 -3.70 -3.03 3.78
CA VAL A 184 -3.62 -2.90 5.23
C VAL A 184 -4.87 -3.50 5.87
N THR A 185 -4.67 -4.18 7.00
CA THR A 185 -5.73 -4.65 7.88
C THR A 185 -5.42 -4.19 9.28
N GLN A 186 -6.39 -3.55 9.94
CA GLN A 186 -6.31 -3.27 11.37
C GLN A 186 -6.62 -4.56 12.12
N VAL A 187 -5.69 -5.01 12.98
CA VAL A 187 -5.81 -6.28 13.72
C VAL A 187 -6.36 -6.05 15.12
N LEU A 188 -5.99 -4.93 15.74
CA LEU A 188 -6.40 -4.53 17.09
C LEU A 188 -6.53 -3.00 17.16
N GLY A 189 -7.50 -2.53 17.91
CA GLY A 189 -7.71 -1.12 18.18
C GLY A 189 -8.97 -0.88 19.02
#